data_2190a5d2704ef155c23ac8225aa081a7
#
_entry.id   2190a5d2704ef155c23ac8225aa081a7
#
_cell.length_a   1.000
_cell.length_b   1.000
_cell.length_c   1.000
_cell.angle_alpha   90.00
_cell.angle_beta   90.00
_cell.angle_gamma   90.00
#
_symmetry.space_group_name_H-M   'P 1'
#
loop_
_entity.id
_entity.type
_entity.pdbx_description
1 polymer ?
#
loop_
_entity_poly.entity_id
_entity_poly.type
_entity_poly.pdbx_seq_one_letter_code
_entity_poly.pdbx_strand_id
1 'polypeptide(L)'
;LRTSSSHEEGVDRDWAVLTKRVIEENGVVSGLECVRVEWKDGRMQEVADSTFTLKADLILLAMGFTGPKRRGLLDRAGVDLDGRGNVAADTDWYLTSEANVFSCGDMRRGQSLVVWAIREGRQCARAVDLALMGATELPR
;
A
#
# COMPACT_ATOMS: atom_id res chain seq x y z
N LEU A 1 11.73 -14.32 11.19
CA LEU A 1 12.11 -12.94 10.82
C LEU A 1 13.18 -12.99 9.76
N ARG A 2 12.99 -12.29 8.65
CA ARG A 2 14.01 -12.18 7.61
C ARG A 2 14.83 -10.92 7.84
N THR A 3 16.14 -11.04 7.69
CA THR A 3 17.09 -9.92 7.68
C THR A 3 17.39 -9.56 6.23
N SER A 4 17.43 -8.28 5.92
CA SER A 4 17.92 -7.74 4.65
C SER A 4 19.24 -7.04 4.87
N SER A 5 19.99 -6.77 3.80
CA SER A 5 21.28 -6.05 3.88
C SER A 5 21.14 -4.67 4.54
N SER A 6 20.01 -3.98 4.33
CA SER A 6 19.73 -2.69 4.99
C SER A 6 19.70 -2.79 6.53
N HIS A 7 19.33 -3.94 7.09
CA HIS A 7 19.36 -4.13 8.55
C HIS A 7 20.78 -4.35 9.10
N GLU A 8 21.71 -4.73 8.23
CA GLU A 8 23.12 -4.97 8.59
C GLU A 8 23.93 -3.67 8.66
N GLU A 9 23.38 -2.57 8.15
CA GLU A 9 24.01 -1.25 8.18
C GLU A 9 24.02 -0.59 9.58
N GLY A 10 23.44 -1.24 10.57
CA GLY A 10 23.43 -0.77 11.95
C GLY A 10 22.11 -0.10 12.33
N VAL A 11 21.15 -0.89 12.77
CA VAL A 11 19.83 -0.44 13.20
C VAL A 11 19.36 -1.24 14.40
N ASP A 12 18.75 -0.56 15.37
CA ASP A 12 18.00 -1.22 16.42
C ASP A 12 16.62 -1.61 15.90
N ARG A 13 16.27 -2.88 16.07
CA ARG A 13 15.01 -3.43 15.58
C ARG A 13 14.14 -3.87 16.73
N ASP A 14 12.89 -3.46 16.69
CA ASP A 14 11.90 -3.85 17.68
C ASP A 14 10.58 -4.26 17.00
N TRP A 15 9.81 -5.10 17.66
CA TRP A 15 8.57 -5.66 17.14
C TRP A 15 7.47 -5.64 18.19
N ALA A 16 6.24 -5.85 17.76
CA ALA A 16 5.08 -5.82 18.61
C ALA A 16 4.97 -4.49 19.38
N VAL A 17 5.21 -3.40 18.67
CA VAL A 17 5.15 -2.03 19.16
C VAL A 17 4.11 -1.25 18.38
N LEU A 18 3.19 -0.60 19.09
CA LEU A 18 2.22 0.33 18.55
C LEU A 18 2.62 1.75 18.95
N THR A 19 2.75 2.64 17.98
CA THR A 19 2.91 4.07 18.23
C THR A 19 1.58 4.68 18.64
N LYS A 20 1.52 5.32 19.80
CA LYS A 20 0.35 6.01 20.32
C LYS A 20 0.28 7.45 19.82
N ARG A 21 1.40 8.15 19.91
CA ARG A 21 1.51 9.56 19.48
C ARG A 21 2.96 9.98 19.28
N VAL A 22 3.12 11.05 18.52
CA VAL A 22 4.37 11.80 18.42
C VAL A 22 4.49 12.74 19.63
N ILE A 23 5.67 12.81 20.22
CA ILE A 23 5.99 13.76 21.29
C ILE A 23 6.70 14.95 20.66
N GLU A 24 6.24 16.13 21.05
CA GLU A 24 6.73 17.41 20.56
C GLU A 24 7.19 18.27 21.76
N GLU A 25 8.28 18.98 21.56
CA GLU A 25 8.77 20.01 22.47
C GLU A 25 9.10 21.27 21.64
N ASN A 26 8.43 22.38 21.96
CA ASN A 26 8.61 23.68 21.30
C ASN A 26 8.42 23.65 19.77
N GLY A 27 7.46 22.87 19.26
CA GLY A 27 7.20 22.74 17.81
C GLY A 27 8.16 21.80 17.08
N VAL A 28 9.02 21.07 17.80
CA VAL A 28 9.98 20.12 17.23
C VAL A 28 9.71 18.73 17.77
N VAL A 29 9.84 17.73 16.91
CA VAL A 29 9.73 16.32 17.31
C VAL A 29 10.84 15.99 18.32
N SER A 30 10.46 15.38 19.45
CA SER A 30 11.38 14.91 20.49
C SER A 30 11.28 13.40 20.75
N GLY A 31 10.23 12.76 20.24
CA GLY A 31 10.10 11.30 20.39
C GLY A 31 8.77 10.72 19.96
N LEU A 32 8.63 9.43 20.27
CA LEU A 32 7.40 8.64 20.11
C LEU A 32 6.98 8.03 21.44
N GLU A 33 5.71 8.16 21.79
CA GLU A 33 5.10 7.35 22.83
C GLU A 33 4.60 6.05 22.20
N CYS A 34 5.04 4.94 22.73
CA CYS A 34 4.79 3.60 22.22
C CYS A 34 4.22 2.70 23.31
N VAL A 35 3.55 1.63 22.93
CA VAL A 35 3.08 0.57 23.82
C VAL A 35 3.35 -0.79 23.21
N ARG A 36 3.62 -1.81 24.02
CA ARG A 36 3.72 -3.18 23.57
C ARG A 36 2.35 -3.72 23.18
N VAL A 37 2.32 -4.56 22.16
CA VAL A 37 1.09 -5.23 21.71
C VAL A 37 1.29 -6.73 21.63
N GLU A 38 0.21 -7.47 21.80
CA GLU A 38 0.15 -8.91 21.60
C GLU A 38 -1.07 -9.27 20.74
N TRP A 39 -1.04 -10.43 20.13
CA TRP A 39 -2.17 -10.96 19.37
C TRP A 39 -2.85 -12.05 20.17
N LYS A 40 -4.11 -11.81 20.57
CA LYS A 40 -4.98 -12.78 21.24
C LYS A 40 -6.24 -12.96 20.40
N ASP A 41 -6.59 -14.20 20.12
CA ASP A 41 -7.79 -14.56 19.34
C ASP A 41 -7.90 -13.81 17.99
N GLY A 42 -6.76 -13.60 17.32
CA GLY A 42 -6.69 -12.90 16.04
C GLY A 42 -6.88 -11.38 16.12
N ARG A 43 -6.89 -10.80 17.32
CA ARG A 43 -6.98 -9.36 17.56
C ARG A 43 -5.74 -8.83 18.24
N MET A 44 -5.29 -7.66 17.79
CA MET A 44 -4.21 -6.94 18.45
C MET A 44 -4.75 -6.33 19.76
N GLN A 45 -4.02 -6.53 20.85
CA GLN A 45 -4.32 -5.97 22.17
C GLN A 45 -3.08 -5.28 22.73
N GLU A 46 -3.27 -4.16 23.40
CA GLU A 46 -2.20 -3.49 24.12
C GLU A 46 -1.90 -4.26 25.41
N VAL A 47 -0.60 -4.40 25.70
CA VAL A 47 -0.14 -4.98 26.95
C VAL A 47 -0.22 -3.91 28.04
N ALA A 48 -0.88 -4.20 29.14
CA ALA A 48 -1.03 -3.27 30.25
C ALA A 48 0.36 -2.84 30.79
N ASP A 49 0.47 -1.59 31.21
CA ASP A 49 1.65 -0.99 31.84
C ASP A 49 2.95 -1.11 31.02
N SER A 50 2.84 -1.25 29.70
CA SER A 50 3.96 -1.43 28.79
C SER A 50 4.27 -0.18 27.95
N THR A 51 3.71 0.97 28.30
CA THR A 51 3.99 2.25 27.63
C THR A 51 5.43 2.68 27.85
N PHE A 52 6.09 3.10 26.78
CA PHE A 52 7.47 3.61 26.82
C PHE A 52 7.68 4.71 25.78
N THR A 53 8.77 5.45 25.94
CA THR A 53 9.13 6.55 25.04
C THR A 53 10.41 6.20 24.28
N LEU A 54 10.39 6.39 22.97
CA LEU A 54 11.57 6.41 22.12
C LEU A 54 11.94 7.87 21.81
N LYS A 55 13.17 8.26 22.13
CA LYS A 55 13.68 9.59 21.73
C LYS A 55 13.97 9.58 20.23
N ALA A 56 13.54 10.63 19.55
CA ALA A 56 13.74 10.78 18.10
C ALA A 56 13.72 12.25 17.70
N ASP A 57 14.70 12.65 16.93
CA ASP A 57 14.79 13.98 16.31
C ASP A 57 14.13 13.98 14.91
N LEU A 58 13.93 12.81 14.32
CA LEU A 58 13.28 12.61 13.03
C LEU A 58 12.46 11.31 13.05
N ILE A 59 11.24 11.38 12.56
CA ILE A 59 10.36 10.21 12.39
C ILE A 59 10.02 10.05 10.92
N LEU A 60 10.29 8.87 10.36
CA LEU A 60 9.97 8.52 8.98
C LEU A 60 8.82 7.50 8.96
N LEU A 61 7.71 7.88 8.31
CA LEU A 61 6.57 6.99 8.10
C LEU A 61 6.85 6.07 6.90
N ALA A 62 7.18 4.82 7.15
CA ALA A 62 7.46 3.81 6.14
C ALA A 62 6.45 2.66 6.19
N MET A 63 5.16 2.99 6.32
CA MET A 63 4.07 2.04 6.56
C MET A 63 3.36 1.57 5.27
N GLY A 64 3.97 1.78 4.10
CA GLY A 64 3.39 1.43 2.81
C GLY A 64 2.57 2.57 2.20
N PHE A 65 1.63 2.21 1.34
CA PHE A 65 0.84 3.16 0.55
C PHE A 65 -0.64 3.02 0.89
N THR A 66 -1.36 4.12 0.85
CA THR A 66 -2.82 4.16 1.11
C THR A 66 -3.64 3.97 -0.16
N GLY A 67 -3.07 4.23 -1.33
CA GLY A 67 -3.73 4.09 -2.62
C GLY A 67 -3.28 5.15 -3.64
N PRO A 68 -3.89 5.17 -4.80
CA PRO A 68 -3.56 6.13 -5.86
C PRO A 68 -4.00 7.54 -5.50
N LYS A 69 -3.27 8.54 -6.00
CA LYS A 69 -3.67 9.95 -5.85
C LYS A 69 -4.92 10.22 -6.68
N ARG A 70 -6.00 10.63 -6.01
CA ARG A 70 -7.27 10.98 -6.68
C ARG A 70 -7.16 12.27 -7.48
N ARG A 71 -6.62 13.33 -6.85
CA ARG A 71 -6.45 14.63 -7.50
C ARG A 71 -5.58 14.53 -8.74
N GLY A 72 -6.11 15.01 -9.85
CA GLY A 72 -5.40 15.08 -11.13
C GLY A 72 -5.90 14.05 -12.13
N LEU A 73 -5.17 12.96 -12.37
CA LEU A 73 -5.49 12.00 -13.42
C LEU A 73 -6.85 11.30 -13.18
N LEU A 74 -7.09 10.77 -11.99
CA LEU A 74 -8.31 10.00 -11.71
C LEU A 74 -9.55 10.89 -11.72
N ASP A 75 -9.49 12.09 -11.11
CA ASP A 75 -10.60 13.04 -11.12
C ASP A 75 -10.97 13.47 -12.56
N ARG A 76 -9.97 13.64 -13.43
CA ARG A 76 -10.19 14.02 -14.83
C ARG A 76 -10.62 12.86 -15.72
N ALA A 77 -10.18 11.65 -15.40
CA ALA A 77 -10.58 10.46 -16.14
C ALA A 77 -12.01 10.02 -15.83
N GLY A 78 -12.56 10.42 -14.67
CA GLY A 78 -13.93 10.10 -14.29
C GLY A 78 -14.18 8.64 -13.94
N VAL A 79 -13.10 7.85 -13.73
CA VAL A 79 -13.21 6.41 -13.44
C VAL A 79 -13.74 6.14 -12.02
N ASP A 80 -14.57 5.12 -11.91
CA ASP A 80 -15.06 4.66 -10.61
C ASP A 80 -13.92 4.08 -9.75
N LEU A 81 -14.06 4.24 -8.44
CA LEU A 81 -13.15 3.69 -7.46
C LEU A 81 -13.83 2.60 -6.64
N ASP A 82 -13.06 1.60 -6.24
CA ASP A 82 -13.52 0.55 -5.32
C ASP A 82 -13.65 1.06 -3.88
N GLY A 83 -14.14 0.23 -2.96
CA GLY A 83 -14.29 0.58 -1.55
C GLY A 83 -12.98 0.86 -0.80
N ARG A 84 -11.82 0.58 -1.41
CA ARG A 84 -10.48 0.91 -0.88
C ARG A 84 -9.91 2.18 -1.50
N GLY A 85 -10.56 2.72 -2.53
CA GLY A 85 -10.13 3.89 -3.27
C GLY A 85 -9.18 3.60 -4.45
N ASN A 86 -9.05 2.35 -4.86
CA ASN A 86 -8.36 1.96 -6.10
C ASN A 86 -9.29 2.08 -7.29
N VAL A 87 -8.77 2.15 -8.50
CA VAL A 87 -9.59 2.18 -9.71
C VAL A 87 -10.34 0.86 -9.86
N ALA A 88 -11.66 0.93 -9.97
CA ALA A 88 -12.51 -0.24 -10.16
C ALA A 88 -12.34 -0.77 -11.60
N ALA A 89 -11.85 -2.00 -11.72
CA ALA A 89 -11.78 -2.76 -12.96
C ALA A 89 -11.77 -4.26 -12.64
N ASP A 90 -12.37 -5.07 -13.51
CA ASP A 90 -12.37 -6.52 -13.36
C ASP A 90 -11.00 -7.15 -13.74
N THR A 91 -10.87 -8.45 -13.58
CA THR A 91 -9.64 -9.18 -13.92
C THR A 91 -9.70 -9.93 -15.23
N ASP A 92 -10.83 -9.88 -15.93
CA ASP A 92 -10.99 -10.55 -17.23
C ASP A 92 -10.66 -9.60 -18.38
N TRP A 93 -11.14 -8.35 -18.27
CA TRP A 93 -11.01 -7.33 -19.30
C TRP A 93 -10.16 -6.13 -18.86
N TYR A 94 -9.95 -5.94 -17.55
CA TYR A 94 -9.26 -4.77 -17.00
C TYR A 94 -9.89 -3.42 -17.38
N LEU A 95 -11.12 -3.45 -17.87
CA LEU A 95 -11.86 -2.26 -18.27
C LEU A 95 -12.41 -1.53 -17.05
N THR A 96 -12.32 -0.22 -17.05
CA THR A 96 -12.88 0.65 -16.00
C THR A 96 -14.34 1.02 -16.31
N SER A 97 -14.94 1.88 -15.50
CA SER A 97 -16.26 2.49 -15.80
C SER A 97 -16.25 3.38 -17.04
N GLU A 98 -15.08 3.87 -17.45
CA GLU A 98 -14.93 4.71 -18.63
C GLU A 98 -14.52 3.89 -19.87
N ALA A 99 -15.17 4.15 -20.98
CA ALA A 99 -14.90 3.45 -22.24
C ALA A 99 -13.45 3.64 -22.70
N ASN A 100 -12.81 2.55 -23.14
CA ASN A 100 -11.42 2.52 -23.61
C ASN A 100 -10.37 2.91 -22.55
N VAL A 101 -10.76 2.95 -21.29
CA VAL A 101 -9.83 3.16 -20.16
C VAL A 101 -9.67 1.85 -19.40
N PHE A 102 -8.43 1.39 -19.30
CA PHE A 102 -8.06 0.14 -18.64
C PHE A 102 -7.21 0.43 -17.42
N SER A 103 -7.33 -0.39 -16.39
CA SER A 103 -6.55 -0.26 -15.15
C SER A 103 -6.04 -1.61 -14.65
N CYS A 104 -4.76 -1.67 -14.27
CA CYS A 104 -4.13 -2.88 -13.77
C CYS A 104 -3.06 -2.57 -12.72
N GLY A 105 -2.50 -3.62 -12.12
CA GLY A 105 -1.45 -3.50 -11.11
C GLY A 105 -1.90 -2.77 -9.87
N ASP A 106 -1.01 -2.00 -9.26
CA ASP A 106 -1.27 -1.32 -8.00
C ASP A 106 -2.41 -0.29 -8.09
N MET A 107 -2.64 0.29 -9.25
CA MET A 107 -3.74 1.23 -9.47
C MET A 107 -5.11 0.58 -9.26
N ARG A 108 -5.28 -0.66 -9.69
CA ARG A 108 -6.51 -1.44 -9.58
C ARG A 108 -6.55 -2.32 -8.31
N ARG A 109 -5.45 -3.02 -8.06
CA ARG A 109 -5.35 -4.04 -7.02
C ARG A 109 -5.08 -3.44 -5.63
N GLY A 110 -4.50 -2.25 -5.58
CA GLY A 110 -3.81 -1.71 -4.42
C GLY A 110 -2.35 -2.16 -4.39
N GLN A 111 -1.54 -1.48 -3.61
CA GLN A 111 -0.11 -1.78 -3.50
C GLN A 111 0.12 -3.25 -3.11
N SER A 112 0.95 -3.93 -3.88
CA SER A 112 1.20 -5.37 -3.75
C SER A 112 2.61 -5.75 -4.22
N LEU A 113 2.85 -7.05 -4.45
CA LEU A 113 4.14 -7.52 -4.96
C LEU A 113 4.31 -7.21 -6.44
N VAL A 114 5.56 -6.91 -6.84
CA VAL A 114 5.92 -6.61 -8.24
C VAL A 114 5.51 -7.72 -9.21
N VAL A 115 5.52 -8.98 -8.79
CA VAL A 115 5.08 -10.11 -9.61
C VAL A 115 3.61 -10.01 -10.02
N TRP A 116 2.77 -9.45 -9.16
CA TRP A 116 1.36 -9.20 -9.47
C TRP A 116 1.19 -8.01 -10.42
N ALA A 117 1.97 -6.96 -10.24
CA ALA A 117 1.95 -5.81 -11.15
C ALA A 117 2.35 -6.23 -12.58
N ILE A 118 3.41 -7.06 -12.72
CA ILE A 118 3.83 -7.62 -14.00
C ILE A 118 2.74 -8.51 -14.60
N ARG A 119 2.18 -9.43 -13.82
CA ARG A 119 1.11 -10.31 -14.29
C ARG A 119 -0.10 -9.55 -14.79
N GLU A 120 -0.61 -8.63 -13.99
CA GLU A 120 -1.78 -7.83 -14.37
C GLU A 120 -1.49 -6.93 -15.57
N GLY A 121 -0.30 -6.33 -15.64
CA GLY A 121 0.10 -5.55 -16.80
C GLY A 121 0.09 -6.36 -18.11
N ARG A 122 0.59 -7.60 -18.08
CA ARG A 122 0.54 -8.50 -19.25
C ARG A 122 -0.89 -8.89 -19.63
N GLN A 123 -1.72 -9.22 -18.66
CA GLN A 123 -3.11 -9.58 -18.90
C GLN A 123 -3.93 -8.39 -19.40
N CYS A 124 -3.69 -7.21 -18.85
CA CYS A 124 -4.30 -5.97 -19.32
C CYS A 124 -3.88 -5.65 -20.76
N ALA A 125 -2.60 -5.80 -21.12
CA ALA A 125 -2.13 -5.63 -22.49
C ALA A 125 -2.85 -6.57 -23.46
N ARG A 126 -3.08 -7.84 -23.06
CA ARG A 126 -3.87 -8.76 -23.84
C ARG A 126 -5.33 -8.31 -24.00
N ALA A 127 -5.93 -7.80 -22.94
CA ALA A 127 -7.31 -7.29 -23.00
C ALA A 127 -7.43 -6.06 -23.92
N VAL A 128 -6.46 -5.14 -23.85
CA VAL A 128 -6.37 -3.99 -24.76
C VAL A 128 -6.22 -4.43 -26.21
N ASP A 129 -5.30 -5.36 -26.49
CA ASP A 129 -5.07 -5.91 -27.83
C ASP A 129 -6.35 -6.54 -28.38
N LEU A 130 -7.02 -7.37 -27.59
CA LEU A 130 -8.29 -7.99 -27.95
C LEU A 130 -9.38 -6.95 -28.23
N ALA A 131 -9.47 -5.89 -27.43
CA ALA A 131 -10.45 -4.82 -27.61
C ALA A 131 -10.21 -4.02 -28.90
N LEU A 132 -8.95 -3.79 -29.26
CA LEU A 132 -8.58 -3.01 -30.44
C LEU A 132 -8.61 -3.83 -31.73
N MET A 133 -8.17 -5.08 -31.68
CA MET A 133 -7.94 -5.94 -32.86
C MET A 133 -9.06 -6.97 -33.06
N GLY A 134 -9.95 -7.18 -32.09
CA GLY A 134 -10.98 -8.23 -32.12
C GLY A 134 -10.45 -9.65 -31.91
N ALA A 135 -9.13 -9.85 -31.97
CA ALA A 135 -8.44 -11.10 -31.69
C ALA A 135 -7.07 -10.81 -31.10
N THR A 136 -6.48 -11.77 -30.37
CA THR A 136 -5.16 -11.60 -29.77
C THR A 136 -4.40 -12.91 -29.72
N GLU A 137 -3.11 -12.87 -29.99
CA GLU A 137 -2.17 -13.98 -29.82
C GLU A 137 -1.38 -13.87 -28.49
N LEU A 138 -1.60 -12.80 -27.73
CA LEU A 138 -0.92 -12.61 -26.44
C LEU A 138 -1.40 -13.67 -25.42
N PRO A 139 -0.50 -14.26 -24.66
CA PRO A 139 -0.84 -15.28 -23.65
C PRO A 139 -1.65 -14.69 -22.51
N ARG A 140 -2.50 -15.53 -21.91
CA ARG A 140 -3.26 -15.21 -20.71
C ARG A 140 -2.45 -15.45 -19.44
#